data_3fc7c6d0c34a37a41d0c2f4147be7f16
#
_entry.id   3fc7c6d0c34a37a41d0c2f4147be7f16
#
_cell.length_a   1.000
_cell.length_b   1.000
_cell.length_c   1.000
_cell.angle_alpha   90.00
_cell.angle_beta   90.00
_cell.angle_gamma   90.00
#
_symmetry.space_group_name_H-M   'P 1'
#
loop_
_entity.id
_entity.type
_entity.pdbx_description
1 polymer ?
#
loop_
_entity_poly.entity_id
_entity_poly.type
_entity_poly.pdbx_seq_one_letter_code
_entity_poly.pdbx_strand_id
1 'polypeptide(L)'
;KEKKKINFLNPVSENPDGLGFKMNMNDIIATFACVAMEELDKSLRKRRIIGEIYREELKNLKKIKLLNYKKDRLPNYQIFPVHVVNRNKFAKFMWENNVQVNINNRRNDAYSIFGGLNKKLKNLNKVDKDVILLPIHLDLKKNDISRVIELVKKFDNL
;
A
#
# COMPACT_ATOMS: atom_id res chain seq x y z
N LYS A 1 -17.42 24.15 -15.21
CA LYS A 1 -17.16 23.31 -14.00
C LYS A 1 -15.80 22.65 -14.23
N GLU A 2 -14.75 23.20 -13.62
CA GLU A 2 -13.43 22.58 -13.64
C GLU A 2 -13.49 21.19 -12.97
N LYS A 3 -13.10 20.18 -13.72
CA LYS A 3 -12.88 18.85 -13.13
C LYS A 3 -11.70 18.96 -12.17
N LYS A 4 -11.97 19.00 -10.84
CA LYS A 4 -10.92 18.85 -9.82
C LYS A 4 -10.05 17.66 -10.23
N LYS A 5 -8.78 17.88 -10.52
CA LYS A 5 -7.81 16.81 -10.70
C LYS A 5 -7.75 16.02 -9.40
N ILE A 6 -8.40 14.85 -9.38
CA ILE A 6 -8.33 13.95 -8.23
C ILE A 6 -6.87 13.47 -8.15
N ASN A 7 -6.17 13.89 -7.10
CA ASN A 7 -4.81 13.43 -6.84
C ASN A 7 -4.90 12.07 -6.11
N PHE A 8 -4.99 11.00 -6.87
CA PHE A 8 -5.20 9.63 -6.39
C PHE A 8 -4.16 9.14 -5.37
N LEU A 9 -2.99 9.78 -5.33
CA LEU A 9 -1.88 9.40 -4.46
C LEU A 9 -1.70 10.31 -3.24
N ASN A 10 -2.60 11.26 -3.01
CA ASN A 10 -2.50 12.16 -1.86
C ASN A 10 -3.66 11.91 -0.89
N PRO A 11 -3.51 10.99 0.08
CA PRO A 11 -4.61 10.54 0.93
C PRO A 11 -5.13 11.61 1.90
N VAL A 12 -4.36 12.66 2.18
CA VAL A 12 -4.77 13.75 3.08
C VAL A 12 -4.23 15.06 2.55
N SER A 13 -5.11 16.00 2.24
CA SER A 13 -4.73 17.34 1.74
C SER A 13 -4.49 18.35 2.85
N GLU A 14 -4.95 18.07 4.07
CA GLU A 14 -4.95 19.05 5.16
C GLU A 14 -3.82 18.79 6.14
N ASN A 15 -3.17 19.87 6.59
CA ASN A 15 -2.25 19.81 7.70
C ASN A 15 -3.05 19.78 9.00
N PRO A 16 -2.67 18.95 9.99
CA PRO A 16 -3.29 18.99 11.31
C PRO A 16 -2.96 20.33 11.99
N ASP A 17 -3.94 20.90 12.69
CA ASP A 17 -3.79 22.16 13.41
C ASP A 17 -2.98 22.00 14.69
N GLY A 18 -2.81 20.75 15.18
CA GLY A 18 -2.08 20.46 16.41
C GLY A 18 -1.78 18.97 16.56
N LEU A 19 -1.01 18.63 17.60
CA LEU A 19 -0.77 17.25 18.01
C LEU A 19 -2.02 16.71 18.70
N GLY A 20 -2.52 15.59 18.22
CA GLY A 20 -3.64 14.87 18.81
C GLY A 20 -3.22 13.61 19.55
N PHE A 21 -4.11 13.10 20.40
CA PHE A 21 -3.96 11.82 21.06
C PHE A 21 -4.71 10.74 20.26
N LYS A 22 -4.10 9.57 20.16
CA LYS A 22 -4.78 8.38 19.66
C LYS A 22 -5.40 7.63 20.84
N MET A 23 -6.68 7.84 21.07
CA MET A 23 -7.42 7.23 22.17
C MET A 23 -8.35 6.15 21.62
N ASN A 24 -7.82 4.97 21.40
CA ASN A 24 -8.55 3.76 21.09
C ASN A 24 -8.34 2.83 22.29
N MET A 25 -9.24 2.09 22.69
CA MET A 25 -10.36 1.34 22.17
C MET A 25 -11.48 1.42 23.24
N ASN A 26 -12.71 1.66 22.85
CA ASN A 26 -13.84 1.52 23.74
C ASN A 26 -14.40 0.08 23.72
N ASP A 27 -15.30 -0.25 24.63
CA ASP A 27 -15.82 -1.62 24.80
C ASP A 27 -16.52 -2.15 23.56
N ILE A 28 -17.18 -1.28 22.80
CA ILE A 28 -17.84 -1.66 21.54
C ILE A 28 -16.80 -2.11 20.51
N ILE A 29 -15.74 -1.32 20.33
CA ILE A 29 -14.65 -1.67 19.40
C ILE A 29 -13.91 -2.91 19.90
N ALA A 30 -13.72 -3.06 21.23
CA ALA A 30 -13.12 -4.24 21.82
C ALA A 30 -13.92 -5.50 21.54
N THR A 31 -15.25 -5.44 21.62
CA THR A 31 -16.13 -6.56 21.28
C THR A 31 -15.97 -6.99 19.83
N PHE A 32 -15.97 -6.05 18.89
CA PHE A 32 -15.69 -6.37 17.48
C PHE A 32 -14.28 -6.95 17.28
N ALA A 33 -13.29 -6.45 18.01
CA ALA A 33 -11.93 -6.99 17.94
C ALA A 33 -11.85 -8.44 18.44
N CYS A 34 -12.56 -8.79 19.51
CA CYS A 34 -12.65 -10.17 20.02
C CYS A 34 -13.21 -11.12 18.95
N VAL A 35 -14.32 -10.76 18.32
CA VAL A 35 -14.91 -11.55 17.22
C VAL A 35 -13.94 -11.68 16.04
N ALA A 36 -13.27 -10.59 15.66
CA ALA A 36 -12.29 -10.60 14.59
C ALA A 36 -11.07 -11.50 14.88
N MET A 37 -10.70 -11.65 16.14
CA MET A 37 -9.60 -12.53 16.57
C MET A 37 -9.92 -14.03 16.33
N GLU A 38 -11.17 -14.43 16.40
CA GLU A 38 -11.60 -15.82 16.11
C GLU A 38 -11.29 -16.20 14.63
N GLU A 39 -11.39 -15.24 13.71
CA GLU A 39 -11.13 -15.45 12.28
C GLU A 39 -9.70 -15.05 11.85
N LEU A 40 -8.84 -14.62 12.80
CA LEU A 40 -7.54 -14.06 12.48
C LEU A 40 -6.65 -15.00 11.68
N ASP A 41 -6.51 -16.24 12.12
CA ASP A 41 -5.63 -17.22 11.47
C ASP A 41 -6.08 -17.55 10.04
N LYS A 42 -7.36 -17.62 9.81
CA LYS A 42 -7.93 -17.85 8.48
C LYS A 42 -7.66 -16.66 7.57
N SER A 43 -7.82 -15.44 8.09
CA SER A 43 -7.54 -14.20 7.40
C SER A 43 -6.06 -14.07 7.04
N LEU A 44 -5.16 -14.39 7.96
CA LEU A 44 -3.71 -14.38 7.75
C LEU A 44 -3.29 -15.41 6.71
N ARG A 45 -3.83 -16.64 6.77
CA ARG A 45 -3.54 -17.67 5.76
C ARG A 45 -3.93 -17.20 4.36
N LYS A 46 -5.13 -16.62 4.20
CA LYS A 46 -5.58 -16.13 2.89
C LYS A 46 -4.70 -15.00 2.36
N ARG A 47 -4.33 -14.02 3.20
CA ARG A 47 -3.41 -12.95 2.81
C ARG A 47 -2.02 -13.46 2.43
N ARG A 48 -1.49 -14.45 3.15
CA ARG A 48 -0.20 -15.09 2.85
C ARG A 48 -0.23 -15.77 1.49
N ILE A 49 -1.27 -16.52 1.18
CA ILE A 49 -1.44 -17.16 -0.14
C ILE A 49 -1.40 -16.11 -1.26
N ILE A 50 -2.15 -15.01 -1.13
CA ILE A 50 -2.16 -13.95 -2.14
C ILE A 50 -0.78 -13.29 -2.23
N GLY A 51 -0.15 -12.99 -1.09
CA GLY A 51 1.17 -12.37 -1.04
C GLY A 51 2.25 -13.23 -1.68
N GLU A 52 2.25 -14.54 -1.46
CA GLU A 52 3.22 -15.46 -2.09
C GLU A 52 2.98 -15.59 -3.60
N ILE A 53 1.72 -15.60 -4.07
CA ILE A 53 1.42 -15.55 -5.51
C ILE A 53 2.02 -14.29 -6.12
N TYR A 54 1.80 -13.11 -5.53
CA TYR A 54 2.41 -11.88 -6.02
C TYR A 54 3.94 -11.95 -6.01
N ARG A 55 4.54 -12.49 -4.97
CA ARG A 55 6.00 -12.62 -4.88
C ARG A 55 6.56 -13.50 -5.98
N GLU A 56 5.95 -14.65 -6.21
CA GLU A 56 6.40 -15.57 -7.26
C GLU A 56 6.26 -14.96 -8.65
N GLU A 57 5.12 -14.36 -8.94
CA GLU A 57 4.78 -13.84 -10.27
C GLU A 57 5.51 -12.53 -10.64
N LEU A 58 5.92 -11.74 -9.63
CA LEU A 58 6.50 -10.41 -9.86
C LEU A 58 8.00 -10.32 -9.54
N LYS A 59 8.65 -11.42 -9.12
CA LYS A 59 10.06 -11.42 -8.65
C LYS A 59 11.10 -10.96 -9.67
N ASN A 60 10.84 -11.13 -10.97
CA ASN A 60 11.82 -10.93 -12.04
C ASN A 60 11.54 -9.68 -12.91
N LEU A 61 10.73 -8.75 -12.42
CA LEU A 61 10.39 -7.55 -13.16
C LEU A 61 11.53 -6.52 -13.10
N LYS A 62 11.65 -5.71 -14.16
CA LYS A 62 12.72 -4.71 -14.31
C LYS A 62 12.39 -3.39 -13.60
N LYS A 63 11.14 -2.91 -13.77
CA LYS A 63 10.67 -1.63 -13.24
C LYS A 63 10.01 -1.74 -11.87
N ILE A 64 9.74 -2.96 -11.42
CA ILE A 64 9.05 -3.23 -10.16
C ILE A 64 9.92 -4.13 -9.31
N LYS A 65 10.20 -3.71 -8.07
CA LYS A 65 11.02 -4.47 -7.14
C LYS A 65 10.24 -4.78 -5.88
N LEU A 66 10.27 -6.04 -5.49
CA LEU A 66 9.65 -6.51 -4.25
C LEU A 66 10.53 -6.17 -3.04
N LEU A 67 9.89 -5.98 -1.90
CA LEU A 67 10.61 -5.87 -0.62
C LEU A 67 11.20 -7.24 -0.24
N ASN A 68 12.45 -7.21 0.24
CA ASN A 68 13.09 -8.41 0.79
C ASN A 68 12.68 -8.60 2.24
N TYR A 69 12.18 -9.79 2.57
CA TYR A 69 11.94 -10.20 3.94
C TYR A 69 13.07 -11.09 4.42
N LYS A 70 13.45 -10.93 5.68
CA LYS A 70 14.40 -11.84 6.31
C LYS A 70 13.72 -13.21 6.53
N LYS A 71 14.51 -14.28 6.46
CA LYS A 71 14.02 -15.67 6.59
C LYS A 71 13.43 -15.98 7.98
N ASP A 72 13.82 -15.18 8.99
CA ASP A 72 13.42 -15.33 10.39
C ASP A 72 12.03 -14.78 10.72
N ARG A 73 11.30 -14.28 9.71
CA ARG A 73 9.99 -13.64 9.93
C ARG A 73 8.96 -14.04 8.90
N LEU A 74 7.73 -14.14 9.37
CA LEU A 74 6.57 -14.48 8.56
C LEU A 74 5.71 -13.22 8.38
N PRO A 75 5.61 -12.65 7.17
CA PRO A 75 4.82 -11.46 6.93
C PRO A 75 3.32 -11.75 7.05
N ASN A 76 2.57 -10.78 7.56
CA ASN A 76 1.10 -10.86 7.66
C ASN A 76 0.38 -10.39 6.39
N TYR A 77 1.10 -9.73 5.47
CA TYR A 77 0.57 -9.15 4.24
C TYR A 77 -0.69 -8.29 4.46
N GLN A 78 -0.71 -7.49 5.53
CA GLN A 78 -1.75 -6.47 5.71
C GLN A 78 -1.73 -5.47 4.55
N ILE A 79 -0.54 -5.17 4.05
CA ILE A 79 -0.28 -4.39 2.85
C ILE A 79 0.72 -5.13 1.97
N PHE A 80 0.70 -4.88 0.66
CA PHE A 80 1.68 -5.42 -0.28
C PHE A 80 2.42 -4.28 -1.00
N PRO A 81 3.50 -3.75 -0.40
CA PRO A 81 4.29 -2.67 -0.98
C PRO A 81 5.25 -3.18 -2.05
N VAL A 82 5.36 -2.41 -3.13
CA VAL A 82 6.34 -2.61 -4.20
C VAL A 82 7.05 -1.30 -4.51
N HIS A 83 8.33 -1.36 -4.88
CA HIS A 83 9.03 -0.24 -5.47
C HIS A 83 8.77 -0.20 -6.96
N VAL A 84 8.36 0.93 -7.49
CA VAL A 84 8.03 1.09 -8.90
C VAL A 84 8.78 2.28 -9.50
N VAL A 85 9.51 2.04 -10.57
CA VAL A 85 10.08 3.11 -11.38
C VAL A 85 8.94 3.91 -12.03
N ASN A 86 8.95 5.24 -11.84
CA ASN A 86 7.87 6.12 -12.30
C ASN A 86 6.51 5.81 -11.64
N ARG A 87 6.47 5.70 -10.31
CA ARG A 87 5.28 5.40 -9.51
C ARG A 87 4.01 6.11 -9.99
N ASN A 88 4.09 7.41 -10.32
CA ASN A 88 2.91 8.18 -10.74
C ASN A 88 2.34 7.71 -12.08
N LYS A 89 3.22 7.31 -13.03
CA LYS A 89 2.78 6.72 -14.30
C LYS A 89 2.13 5.35 -14.06
N PHE A 90 2.73 4.56 -13.19
CA PHE A 90 2.17 3.26 -12.80
C PHE A 90 0.80 3.42 -12.14
N ALA A 91 0.66 4.33 -11.18
CA ALA A 91 -0.61 4.57 -10.51
C ALA A 91 -1.70 4.99 -11.52
N LYS A 92 -1.38 5.92 -12.41
CA LYS A 92 -2.30 6.34 -13.47
C LYS A 92 -2.70 5.17 -14.37
N PHE A 93 -1.73 4.37 -14.83
CA PHE A 93 -1.98 3.19 -15.66
C PHE A 93 -2.89 2.18 -14.97
N MET A 94 -2.66 1.86 -13.69
CA MET A 94 -3.50 0.93 -12.94
C MET A 94 -4.93 1.47 -12.78
N TRP A 95 -5.09 2.75 -12.47
CA TRP A 95 -6.40 3.39 -12.36
C TRP A 95 -7.17 3.41 -13.69
N GLU A 96 -6.52 3.71 -14.81
CA GLU A 96 -7.13 3.67 -16.13
C GLU A 96 -7.59 2.26 -16.52
N ASN A 97 -7.03 1.24 -15.89
CA ASN A 97 -7.44 -0.16 -16.03
C ASN A 97 -8.33 -0.67 -14.88
N ASN A 98 -8.97 0.25 -14.12
CA ASN A 98 -9.89 -0.04 -13.03
C ASN A 98 -9.27 -0.85 -11.86
N VAL A 99 -7.98 -0.70 -11.61
CA VAL A 99 -7.29 -1.26 -10.43
C VAL A 99 -6.80 -0.13 -9.56
N GLN A 100 -7.37 -0.04 -8.37
CA GLN A 100 -6.96 0.96 -7.38
C GLN A 100 -5.65 0.55 -6.73
N VAL A 101 -4.66 1.43 -6.77
CA VAL A 101 -3.39 1.34 -6.03
C VAL A 101 -3.23 2.59 -5.18
N ASN A 102 -2.50 2.51 -4.08
CA ASN A 102 -2.38 3.62 -3.14
C ASN A 102 -1.00 3.68 -2.47
N ILE A 103 -0.71 4.76 -1.78
CA ILE A 103 0.38 4.85 -0.81
C ILE A 103 -0.18 4.61 0.60
N ASN A 104 0.61 4.01 1.50
CA ASN A 104 0.09 3.67 2.83
C ASN A 104 -0.21 4.93 3.65
N ASN A 105 0.81 5.74 3.87
CA ASN A 105 0.70 6.97 4.66
C ASN A 105 1.50 8.08 4.00
N ARG A 106 1.01 9.32 4.18
CA ARG A 106 1.84 10.48 3.94
C ARG A 106 2.96 10.51 4.98
N ARG A 107 4.16 10.89 4.57
CA ARG A 107 5.29 11.01 5.49
C ARG A 107 5.03 12.10 6.53
N ASN A 108 5.39 11.83 7.78
CA ASN A 108 5.06 12.74 8.88
C ASN A 108 5.73 14.12 8.74
N ASP A 109 6.97 14.17 8.26
CA ASP A 109 7.68 15.42 8.04
C ASP A 109 7.13 16.26 6.85
N ALA A 110 6.14 15.75 6.11
CA ALA A 110 5.42 16.55 5.12
C ALA A 110 4.35 17.46 5.74
N TYR A 111 4.02 17.26 7.02
CA TYR A 111 3.12 18.15 7.75
C TYR A 111 3.87 19.31 8.37
N SER A 112 3.29 20.53 8.27
CA SER A 112 3.92 21.77 8.78
C SER A 112 4.22 21.71 10.27
N ILE A 113 3.38 21.04 11.05
CA ILE A 113 3.55 20.85 12.50
C ILE A 113 4.86 20.13 12.88
N PHE A 114 5.45 19.34 11.95
CA PHE A 114 6.74 18.67 12.14
C PHE A 114 7.91 19.39 11.43
N GLY A 115 7.71 20.65 11.03
CA GLY A 115 8.76 21.49 10.44
C GLY A 115 8.94 21.35 8.93
N GLY A 116 8.10 20.54 8.27
CA GLY A 116 8.13 20.35 6.81
C GLY A 116 9.18 19.34 6.33
N LEU A 117 9.25 19.15 5.01
CA LEU A 117 10.06 18.11 4.37
C LEU A 117 11.53 18.17 4.72
N ASN A 118 12.06 17.12 5.34
CA ASN A 118 13.45 17.02 5.73
C ASN A 118 14.30 16.34 4.63
N LYS A 119 15.12 17.13 3.94
CA LYS A 119 16.01 16.65 2.86
C LYS A 119 17.11 15.70 3.33
N LYS A 120 17.46 15.71 4.63
CA LYS A 120 18.49 14.84 5.21
C LYS A 120 18.04 13.38 5.34
N LEU A 121 16.75 13.10 5.29
CA LEU A 121 16.17 11.75 5.38
C LEU A 121 16.24 11.00 4.03
N LYS A 122 17.46 10.68 3.57
CA LYS A 122 17.74 10.13 2.23
C LYS A 122 16.90 8.88 1.91
N ASN A 123 16.84 7.94 2.84
CA ASN A 123 16.09 6.68 2.64
C ASN A 123 14.58 6.92 2.55
N LEU A 124 14.03 7.76 3.43
CA LEU A 124 12.61 8.12 3.39
C LEU A 124 12.27 8.86 2.11
N ASN A 125 13.13 9.79 1.66
CA ASN A 125 12.94 10.53 0.42
C ASN A 125 12.89 9.60 -0.81
N LYS A 126 13.66 8.52 -0.80
CA LYS A 126 13.64 7.49 -1.85
C LYS A 126 12.35 6.67 -1.80
N VAL A 127 12.02 6.14 -0.62
CA VAL A 127 10.80 5.32 -0.41
C VAL A 127 9.54 6.11 -0.78
N ASP A 128 9.46 7.37 -0.36
CA ASP A 128 8.32 8.24 -0.65
C ASP A 128 8.05 8.46 -2.14
N LYS A 129 9.07 8.35 -2.98
CA LYS A 129 8.95 8.49 -4.45
C LYS A 129 8.53 7.22 -5.16
N ASP A 130 8.97 6.07 -4.66
CA ASP A 130 8.97 4.82 -5.42
C ASP A 130 7.94 3.81 -4.91
N VAL A 131 7.56 3.86 -3.62
CA VAL A 131 6.69 2.83 -3.03
C VAL A 131 5.23 3.07 -3.33
N ILE A 132 4.54 2.01 -3.73
CA ILE A 132 3.09 1.95 -3.92
C ILE A 132 2.57 0.59 -3.44
N LEU A 133 1.31 0.54 -3.05
CA LEU A 133 0.65 -0.66 -2.55
C LEU A 133 -0.19 -1.31 -3.63
N LEU A 134 0.01 -2.59 -3.87
CA LEU A 134 -0.88 -3.41 -4.67
C LEU A 134 -2.09 -3.85 -3.83
N PRO A 135 -3.25 -4.09 -4.46
CA PRO A 135 -4.44 -4.59 -3.77
C PRO A 135 -4.14 -5.91 -3.04
N ILE A 136 -4.44 -5.96 -1.76
CA ILE A 136 -4.40 -7.20 -0.97
C ILE A 136 -5.44 -7.15 0.13
N HIS A 137 -6.58 -7.81 -0.09
CA HIS A 137 -7.68 -7.92 0.86
C HIS A 137 -8.37 -9.28 0.75
N LEU A 138 -9.22 -9.60 1.70
CA LEU A 138 -9.80 -10.94 1.83
C LEU A 138 -10.83 -11.28 0.73
N ASP A 139 -11.39 -10.27 0.06
CA ASP A 139 -12.41 -10.46 -0.98
C ASP A 139 -11.84 -10.64 -2.38
N LEU A 140 -10.51 -10.54 -2.55
CA LEU A 140 -9.87 -10.80 -3.84
C LEU A 140 -10.09 -12.24 -4.28
N LYS A 141 -10.66 -12.40 -5.48
CA LYS A 141 -10.82 -13.68 -6.16
C LYS A 141 -9.59 -13.98 -7.02
N LYS A 142 -9.45 -15.22 -7.47
CA LYS A 142 -8.34 -15.63 -8.34
C LYS A 142 -8.22 -14.74 -9.58
N ASN A 143 -9.35 -14.42 -10.22
CA ASN A 143 -9.38 -13.58 -11.42
C ASN A 143 -8.90 -12.15 -11.14
N ASP A 144 -9.20 -11.59 -9.96
CA ASP A 144 -8.76 -10.26 -9.57
C ASP A 144 -7.23 -10.25 -9.38
N ILE A 145 -6.70 -11.27 -8.71
CA ILE A 145 -5.25 -11.44 -8.49
C ILE A 145 -4.53 -11.58 -9.83
N SER A 146 -5.02 -12.45 -10.73
CA SER A 146 -4.46 -12.62 -12.08
C SER A 146 -4.48 -11.32 -12.86
N ARG A 147 -5.59 -10.58 -12.83
CA ARG A 147 -5.71 -9.27 -13.48
C ARG A 147 -4.68 -8.25 -12.96
N VAL A 148 -4.49 -8.17 -11.65
CA VAL A 148 -3.47 -7.28 -11.07
C VAL A 148 -2.08 -7.66 -11.58
N ILE A 149 -1.73 -8.95 -11.57
CA ILE A 149 -0.45 -9.47 -12.05
C ILE A 149 -0.22 -9.14 -13.51
N GLU A 150 -1.21 -9.39 -14.36
CA GLU A 150 -1.14 -9.10 -15.80
C GLU A 150 -0.87 -7.62 -16.07
N LEU A 151 -1.59 -6.73 -15.39
CA LEU A 151 -1.41 -5.28 -15.55
C LEU A 151 -0.04 -4.84 -15.06
N VAL A 152 0.44 -5.38 -13.94
CA VAL A 152 1.78 -5.09 -13.41
C VAL A 152 2.86 -5.52 -14.41
N LYS A 153 2.76 -6.73 -14.98
CA LYS A 153 3.67 -7.24 -16.02
C LYS A 153 3.58 -6.41 -17.31
N LYS A 154 2.37 -6.02 -17.71
CA LYS A 154 2.17 -5.15 -18.87
C LYS A 154 2.86 -3.81 -18.70
N PHE A 155 2.76 -3.18 -17.52
CA PHE A 155 3.46 -1.93 -17.23
C PHE A 155 4.99 -2.08 -17.25
N ASP A 156 5.52 -3.21 -16.78
CA ASP A 156 6.96 -3.49 -16.79
C ASP A 156 7.54 -3.50 -18.22
N ASN A 157 6.73 -3.90 -19.20
CA ASN A 157 7.10 -3.99 -20.63
C ASN A 157 6.85 -2.69 -21.42
N LEU A 158 6.15 -1.69 -20.85
CA LEU A 158 5.95 -0.37 -21.47
C LEU A 158 7.20 0.50 -21.36
#